data_f7a7c0cf3ccec9845bf657e44e1cac2a
#
_entry.id   f7a7c0cf3ccec9845bf657e44e1cac2a
#
_cell.length_a   1.000
_cell.length_b   1.000
_cell.length_c   1.000
_cell.angle_alpha   90.00
_cell.angle_beta   90.00
_cell.angle_gamma   90.00
#
_symmetry.space_group_name_H-M   'P 1'
#
loop_
_entity.id
_entity.type
_entity.pdbx_description
1 polymer ?
#
loop_
_entity_poly.entity_id
_entity_poly.type
_entity_poly.pdbx_seq_one_letter_code
_entity_poly.pdbx_strand_id
1 'polypeptide(L)'
;MEKIGIFGGSFNPPHLGHIRGAEYALEALGLTKLLLIPTRHTPGKPVPESGAGDAQRLEMLRLAAAREPRLEVSDLELREDSFTWETIQRVSQAHPGAKLYLLLGTDMFQKFPQWKNAEDICKNTVIAALRRGDKKEAQILEQTKALLEGMGGAVELLSNPVMAISSTQLRRLIAFRAGREFLDPAVFFYIQNEKLYDSGADFRNLSMQELQKVVVRLLNPNRVNHVLGCRDTAVELARRWGANETDAGRAGLLHDITKALDGPLQLTLCDAYGRMLDDFSRKYPKTLHALTGSLVAREIFGENEAVVSAIESHTTGKADMNLLETIIYV
;
A
#
# COMPACT_ATOMS: atom_id res chain seq x y z
N MET A 1 -13.84 -30.04 17.12
CA MET A 1 -14.43 -29.41 15.94
C MET A 1 -13.34 -28.60 15.25
N GLU A 2 -13.08 -28.88 13.98
CA GLU A 2 -12.10 -28.11 13.19
C GLU A 2 -12.54 -26.65 13.08
N LYS A 3 -11.59 -25.70 13.23
CA LYS A 3 -11.81 -24.27 13.06
C LYS A 3 -10.92 -23.77 11.94
N ILE A 4 -11.50 -23.27 10.87
CA ILE A 4 -10.77 -22.86 9.68
C ILE A 4 -10.96 -21.35 9.45
N GLY A 5 -9.84 -20.63 9.35
CA GLY A 5 -9.82 -19.23 8.93
C GLY A 5 -9.78 -19.11 7.41
N ILE A 6 -10.44 -18.09 6.89
CA ILE A 6 -10.40 -17.69 5.47
C ILE A 6 -9.94 -16.23 5.43
N PHE A 7 -8.80 -15.97 4.82
CA PHE A 7 -8.27 -14.62 4.67
C PHE A 7 -8.02 -14.32 3.20
N GLY A 8 -8.99 -13.65 2.59
CA GLY A 8 -8.92 -13.19 1.20
C GLY A 8 -8.21 -11.84 1.06
N GLY A 9 -7.51 -11.64 -0.03
CA GLY A 9 -6.87 -10.37 -0.32
C GLY A 9 -6.14 -10.34 -1.65
N SER A 10 -5.77 -9.14 -2.13
CA SER A 10 -4.97 -9.03 -3.35
C SER A 10 -3.54 -9.54 -3.16
N PHE A 11 -2.97 -9.41 -1.96
CA PHE A 11 -1.59 -9.79 -1.62
C PHE A 11 -0.58 -9.36 -2.70
N ASN A 12 -0.60 -8.09 -3.08
CA ASN A 12 0.16 -7.55 -4.21
C ASN A 12 1.08 -6.38 -3.78
N PRO A 13 2.22 -6.66 -3.08
CA PRO A 13 2.66 -7.94 -2.52
C PRO A 13 2.02 -8.27 -1.17
N PRO A 14 2.13 -9.53 -0.68
CA PRO A 14 1.93 -9.84 0.73
C PRO A 14 3.02 -9.13 1.55
N HIS A 15 2.66 -8.63 2.73
CA HIS A 15 3.58 -7.94 3.64
C HIS A 15 3.43 -8.48 5.06
N LEU A 16 4.39 -8.17 5.92
CA LEU A 16 4.41 -8.67 7.31
C LEU A 16 3.13 -8.34 8.09
N GLY A 17 2.44 -7.24 7.76
CA GLY A 17 1.14 -6.93 8.37
C GLY A 17 0.05 -7.97 8.06
N HIS A 18 0.06 -8.57 6.86
CA HIS A 18 -0.86 -9.66 6.53
C HIS A 18 -0.52 -10.93 7.32
N ILE A 19 0.75 -11.32 7.32
CA ILE A 19 1.22 -12.57 7.93
C ILE A 19 1.08 -12.52 9.45
N ARG A 20 1.58 -11.48 10.10
CA ARG A 20 1.44 -11.31 11.57
C ARG A 20 -0.02 -11.22 12.02
N GLY A 21 -0.88 -10.58 11.21
CA GLY A 21 -2.32 -10.57 11.46
C GLY A 21 -2.94 -11.96 11.38
N ALA A 22 -2.54 -12.75 10.37
CA ALA A 22 -2.99 -14.13 10.20
C ALA A 22 -2.48 -15.05 11.34
N GLU A 23 -1.19 -14.95 11.70
CA GLU A 23 -0.60 -15.67 12.84
C GLU A 23 -1.31 -15.34 14.17
N TYR A 24 -1.58 -14.05 14.41
CA TYR A 24 -2.33 -13.62 15.58
C TYR A 24 -3.73 -14.24 15.61
N ALA A 25 -4.42 -14.27 14.48
CA ALA A 25 -5.77 -14.85 14.39
C ALA A 25 -5.77 -16.36 14.63
N LEU A 26 -4.73 -17.10 14.15
CA LEU A 26 -4.56 -18.52 14.45
C LEU A 26 -4.58 -18.77 15.96
N GLU A 27 -3.83 -18.00 16.73
CA GLU A 27 -3.74 -18.16 18.20
C GLU A 27 -5.00 -17.63 18.90
N ALA A 28 -5.42 -16.41 18.61
CA ALA A 28 -6.51 -15.75 19.33
C ALA A 28 -7.87 -16.46 19.17
N LEU A 29 -8.12 -17.04 17.98
CA LEU A 29 -9.36 -17.77 17.69
C LEU A 29 -9.22 -19.28 17.88
N GLY A 30 -8.01 -19.78 18.14
CA GLY A 30 -7.71 -21.20 18.24
C GLY A 30 -8.01 -21.94 16.93
N LEU A 31 -7.58 -21.37 15.80
CA LEU A 31 -7.80 -21.96 14.47
C LEU A 31 -6.90 -23.17 14.29
N THR A 32 -7.45 -24.22 13.69
CA THR A 32 -6.69 -25.41 13.27
C THR A 32 -5.78 -25.05 12.09
N LYS A 33 -6.28 -24.23 11.17
CA LYS A 33 -5.55 -23.67 10.04
C LYS A 33 -6.22 -22.39 9.53
N LEU A 34 -5.48 -21.64 8.71
CA LEU A 34 -5.96 -20.45 8.05
C LEU A 34 -5.58 -20.47 6.56
N LEU A 35 -6.59 -20.37 5.71
CA LEU A 35 -6.43 -20.32 4.26
C LEU A 35 -6.15 -18.88 3.82
N LEU A 36 -4.98 -18.63 3.24
CA LEU A 36 -4.62 -17.39 2.57
C LEU A 36 -5.03 -17.51 1.10
N ILE A 37 -6.01 -16.72 0.66
CA ILE A 37 -6.62 -16.85 -0.67
C ILE A 37 -6.40 -15.56 -1.46
N PRO A 38 -5.44 -15.53 -2.41
CA PRO A 38 -5.27 -14.38 -3.28
C PRO A 38 -6.45 -14.26 -4.25
N THR A 39 -7.08 -13.06 -4.25
CA THR A 39 -8.20 -12.75 -5.17
C THR A 39 -7.68 -12.51 -6.58
N ARG A 40 -8.38 -12.98 -7.61
CA ARG A 40 -8.04 -12.71 -9.02
C ARG A 40 -8.28 -11.24 -9.36
N HIS A 41 -9.46 -10.75 -9.04
CA HIS A 41 -9.84 -9.34 -9.21
C HIS A 41 -10.31 -8.76 -7.88
N THR A 42 -9.73 -7.63 -7.49
CA THR A 42 -10.24 -6.87 -6.35
C THR A 42 -11.17 -5.78 -6.89
N PRO A 43 -12.46 -5.79 -6.56
CA PRO A 43 -13.39 -4.77 -7.02
C PRO A 43 -12.88 -3.36 -6.75
N GLY A 44 -12.88 -2.49 -7.77
CA GLY A 44 -12.44 -1.10 -7.66
C GLY A 44 -10.92 -0.87 -7.56
N LYS A 45 -10.10 -1.90 -7.76
CA LYS A 45 -8.63 -1.75 -7.79
C LYS A 45 -8.08 -2.27 -9.13
N PRO A 46 -7.61 -1.40 -10.03
CA PRO A 46 -6.93 -1.84 -11.24
C PRO A 46 -5.64 -2.59 -10.89
N VAL A 47 -5.27 -3.57 -11.71
CA VAL A 47 -3.96 -4.23 -11.60
C VAL A 47 -2.89 -3.21 -12.04
N PRO A 48 -1.87 -2.91 -11.22
CA PRO A 48 -0.80 -2.00 -11.60
C PRO A 48 -0.02 -2.57 -12.80
N GLU A 49 0.39 -1.73 -13.74
CA GLU A 49 1.19 -2.15 -14.93
C GLU A 49 2.49 -2.88 -14.55
N SER A 50 3.16 -2.45 -13.48
CA SER A 50 4.34 -3.12 -12.91
C SER A 50 4.01 -4.13 -11.81
N GLY A 51 2.73 -4.48 -11.65
CA GLY A 51 2.25 -5.39 -10.62
C GLY A 51 2.57 -6.85 -10.92
N ALA A 52 2.54 -7.67 -9.86
CA ALA A 52 2.69 -9.11 -9.97
C ALA A 52 1.45 -9.76 -10.59
N GLY A 53 1.67 -10.70 -11.49
CA GLY A 53 0.62 -11.60 -11.98
C GLY A 53 0.17 -12.61 -10.92
N ASP A 54 -0.89 -13.37 -11.24
CA ASP A 54 -1.51 -14.30 -10.30
C ASP A 54 -0.53 -15.35 -9.76
N ALA A 55 0.28 -15.96 -10.64
CA ALA A 55 1.29 -16.95 -10.25
C ALA A 55 2.36 -16.35 -9.33
N GLN A 56 2.81 -15.13 -9.62
CA GLN A 56 3.80 -14.43 -8.80
C GLN A 56 3.25 -14.04 -7.43
N ARG A 57 1.98 -13.60 -7.35
CA ARG A 57 1.31 -13.30 -6.08
C ARG A 57 1.15 -14.55 -5.22
N LEU A 58 0.78 -15.67 -5.85
CA LEU A 58 0.64 -16.96 -5.19
C LEU A 58 2.00 -17.42 -4.63
N GLU A 59 3.08 -17.30 -5.40
CA GLU A 59 4.41 -17.67 -4.96
C GLU A 59 4.92 -16.79 -3.83
N MET A 60 4.78 -15.46 -3.92
CA MET A 60 5.11 -14.55 -2.83
C MET A 60 4.36 -14.89 -1.55
N LEU A 61 3.09 -15.29 -1.67
CA LEU A 61 2.28 -15.66 -0.50
C LEU A 61 2.75 -16.97 0.13
N ARG A 62 3.16 -17.98 -0.69
CA ARG A 62 3.78 -19.22 -0.21
C ARG A 62 5.10 -18.94 0.53
N LEU A 63 5.95 -18.08 -0.04
CA LEU A 63 7.19 -17.67 0.61
C LEU A 63 6.94 -16.98 1.95
N ALA A 64 5.95 -16.09 2.01
CA ALA A 64 5.60 -15.37 3.23
C ALA A 64 5.01 -16.28 4.32
N ALA A 65 4.25 -17.30 3.95
CA ALA A 65 3.59 -18.22 4.86
C ALA A 65 4.48 -19.41 5.31
N ALA A 66 5.63 -19.62 4.69
CA ALA A 66 6.43 -20.85 4.82
C ALA A 66 6.87 -21.18 6.26
N ARG A 67 6.89 -20.20 7.18
CA ARG A 67 7.33 -20.38 8.58
C ARG A 67 6.24 -20.87 9.52
N GLU A 68 4.97 -20.75 9.15
CA GLU A 68 3.83 -21.18 9.96
C GLU A 68 3.02 -22.24 9.18
N PRO A 69 3.18 -23.52 9.51
CA PRO A 69 2.54 -24.63 8.76
C PRO A 69 1.01 -24.58 8.74
N ARG A 70 0.37 -23.87 9.69
CA ARG A 70 -1.08 -23.71 9.74
C ARG A 70 -1.58 -22.62 8.78
N LEU A 71 -0.67 -21.83 8.16
CA LEU A 71 -1.01 -20.91 7.09
C LEU A 71 -0.95 -21.64 5.75
N GLU A 72 -2.08 -22.03 5.21
CA GLU A 72 -2.17 -22.72 3.93
C GLU A 72 -2.52 -21.74 2.81
N VAL A 73 -1.76 -21.74 1.73
CA VAL A 73 -2.02 -20.89 0.57
C VAL A 73 -2.88 -21.63 -0.44
N SER A 74 -4.02 -21.05 -0.80
CA SER A 74 -4.97 -21.64 -1.74
C SER A 74 -5.15 -20.77 -2.98
N ASP A 75 -5.17 -21.38 -4.16
CA ASP A 75 -5.42 -20.72 -5.45
C ASP A 75 -6.91 -20.68 -5.84
N LEU A 76 -7.80 -20.93 -4.89
CA LEU A 76 -9.22 -21.15 -5.10
C LEU A 76 -9.91 -20.02 -5.88
N GLU A 77 -9.55 -18.76 -5.62
CA GLU A 77 -10.10 -17.59 -6.31
C GLU A 77 -9.28 -17.14 -7.54
N LEU A 78 -8.14 -17.79 -7.82
CA LEU A 78 -7.37 -17.51 -9.03
C LEU A 78 -7.84 -18.34 -10.23
N ARG A 79 -8.50 -19.47 -10.00
CA ARG A 79 -9.01 -20.36 -11.05
C ARG A 79 -10.24 -19.79 -11.74
N GLU A 80 -11.11 -19.14 -10.98
CA GLU A 80 -12.38 -18.57 -11.43
C GLU A 80 -12.66 -17.27 -10.69
N ASP A 81 -13.33 -16.33 -11.36
CA ASP A 81 -13.87 -15.17 -10.66
C ASP A 81 -14.96 -15.63 -9.71
N SER A 82 -14.73 -15.44 -8.41
CA SER A 82 -15.68 -15.85 -7.39
C SER A 82 -15.93 -14.74 -6.37
N PHE A 83 -17.16 -14.70 -5.86
CA PHE A 83 -17.47 -13.88 -4.70
C PHE A 83 -17.12 -14.63 -3.41
N THR A 84 -16.84 -13.90 -2.34
CA THR A 84 -16.49 -14.48 -1.03
C THR A 84 -17.50 -15.52 -0.55
N TRP A 85 -18.77 -15.34 -0.87
CA TRP A 85 -19.82 -16.33 -0.57
C TRP A 85 -19.55 -17.69 -1.22
N GLU A 86 -19.18 -17.72 -2.51
CA GLU A 86 -18.86 -18.95 -3.24
C GLU A 86 -17.60 -19.62 -2.69
N THR A 87 -16.59 -18.80 -2.32
CA THR A 87 -15.39 -19.29 -1.67
C THR A 87 -15.73 -19.99 -0.34
N ILE A 88 -16.57 -19.38 0.50
CA ILE A 88 -17.02 -19.95 1.77
C ILE A 88 -17.77 -21.28 1.53
N GLN A 89 -18.64 -21.36 0.54
CA GLN A 89 -19.37 -22.59 0.20
C GLN A 89 -18.39 -23.72 -0.21
N ARG A 90 -17.40 -23.42 -1.06
CA ARG A 90 -16.39 -24.40 -1.49
C ARG A 90 -15.55 -24.90 -0.30
N VAL A 91 -15.13 -24.00 0.59
CA VAL A 91 -14.38 -24.38 1.80
C VAL A 91 -15.26 -25.21 2.73
N SER A 92 -16.53 -24.85 2.92
CA SER A 92 -17.49 -25.62 3.73
C SER A 92 -17.72 -27.03 3.19
N GLN A 93 -17.80 -27.19 1.87
CA GLN A 93 -17.95 -28.50 1.20
C GLN A 93 -16.70 -29.35 1.34
N ALA A 94 -15.50 -28.73 1.26
CA ALA A 94 -14.22 -29.44 1.44
C ALA A 94 -13.96 -29.83 2.89
N HIS A 95 -14.60 -29.17 3.88
CA HIS A 95 -14.40 -29.36 5.33
C HIS A 95 -15.75 -29.49 6.06
N PRO A 96 -16.50 -30.58 5.86
CA PRO A 96 -17.82 -30.77 6.46
C PRO A 96 -17.75 -30.72 8.00
N GLY A 97 -18.59 -29.86 8.60
CA GLY A 97 -18.66 -29.71 10.05
C GLY A 97 -17.58 -28.81 10.67
N ALA A 98 -16.69 -28.22 9.88
CA ALA A 98 -15.76 -27.22 10.37
C ALA A 98 -16.47 -25.89 10.70
N LYS A 99 -16.03 -25.21 11.76
CA LYS A 99 -16.44 -23.83 12.05
C LYS A 99 -15.56 -22.88 11.25
N LEU A 100 -16.20 -22.09 10.37
CA LEU A 100 -15.48 -21.15 9.48
C LEU A 100 -15.39 -19.76 10.10
N TYR A 101 -14.25 -19.11 9.89
CA TYR A 101 -13.97 -17.73 10.29
C TYR A 101 -13.52 -16.94 9.07
N LEU A 102 -14.22 -15.83 8.76
CA LEU A 102 -13.83 -14.92 7.70
C LEU A 102 -13.03 -13.75 8.29
N LEU A 103 -11.75 -13.65 7.94
CA LEU A 103 -10.87 -12.60 8.40
C LEU A 103 -10.92 -11.41 7.44
N LEU A 104 -11.19 -10.22 7.98
CA LEU A 104 -11.27 -8.98 7.24
C LEU A 104 -10.42 -7.90 7.92
N GLY A 105 -9.60 -7.17 7.16
CA GLY A 105 -9.01 -5.93 7.65
C GLY A 105 -10.08 -4.85 7.81
N THR A 106 -9.85 -3.85 8.66
CA THR A 106 -10.80 -2.78 9.01
C THR A 106 -11.54 -2.19 7.81
N ASP A 107 -10.85 -1.90 6.69
CA ASP A 107 -11.45 -1.31 5.48
C ASP A 107 -12.51 -2.21 4.85
N MET A 108 -12.24 -3.52 4.79
CA MET A 108 -13.16 -4.50 4.22
C MET A 108 -14.27 -4.84 5.21
N PHE A 109 -13.96 -4.90 6.51
CA PHE A 109 -14.94 -5.10 7.56
C PHE A 109 -16.01 -4.00 7.55
N GLN A 110 -15.61 -2.72 7.45
CA GLN A 110 -16.53 -1.59 7.36
C GLN A 110 -17.47 -1.67 6.15
N LYS A 111 -16.96 -2.18 5.01
CA LYS A 111 -17.73 -2.32 3.77
C LYS A 111 -18.53 -3.61 3.67
N PHE A 112 -18.24 -4.58 4.53
CA PHE A 112 -18.78 -5.92 4.48
C PHE A 112 -20.33 -5.97 4.48
N PRO A 113 -21.07 -5.12 5.26
CA PRO A 113 -22.52 -5.11 5.22
C PRO A 113 -23.14 -4.86 3.83
N GLN A 114 -22.35 -4.27 2.91
CA GLN A 114 -22.77 -3.97 1.52
C GLN A 114 -22.39 -5.09 0.53
N TRP A 115 -21.72 -6.15 1.01
CA TRP A 115 -21.30 -7.23 0.11
C TRP A 115 -22.49 -8.08 -0.32
N LYS A 116 -22.37 -8.67 -1.51
CA LYS A 116 -23.35 -9.64 -1.99
C LYS A 116 -23.44 -10.81 -1.00
N ASN A 117 -24.66 -11.17 -0.61
CA ASN A 117 -24.96 -12.25 0.35
C ASN A 117 -24.32 -12.05 1.76
N ALA A 118 -24.14 -10.81 2.22
CA ALA A 118 -23.54 -10.52 3.53
C ALA A 118 -24.25 -11.24 4.70
N GLU A 119 -25.59 -11.26 4.68
CA GLU A 119 -26.40 -11.98 5.71
C GLU A 119 -26.15 -13.48 5.72
N ASP A 120 -26.06 -14.11 4.53
CA ASP A 120 -25.80 -15.55 4.44
C ASP A 120 -24.35 -15.87 4.89
N ILE A 121 -23.41 -14.99 4.59
CA ILE A 121 -22.03 -15.10 5.09
C ILE A 121 -22.04 -15.02 6.63
N CYS A 122 -22.73 -14.03 7.23
CA CYS A 122 -22.88 -13.88 8.68
C CYS A 122 -23.44 -15.12 9.36
N LYS A 123 -24.44 -15.76 8.76
CA LYS A 123 -25.07 -16.96 9.33
C LYS A 123 -24.18 -18.20 9.27
N ASN A 124 -23.25 -18.26 8.33
CA ASN A 124 -22.43 -19.44 8.06
C ASN A 124 -20.98 -19.31 8.53
N THR A 125 -20.54 -18.10 8.95
CA THR A 125 -19.16 -17.85 9.41
C THR A 125 -19.12 -16.92 10.61
N VAL A 126 -18.05 -17.01 11.38
CA VAL A 126 -17.69 -15.96 12.33
C VAL A 126 -16.88 -14.91 11.58
N ILE A 127 -17.29 -13.65 11.68
CA ILE A 127 -16.55 -12.54 11.05
C ILE A 127 -15.48 -12.05 12.03
N ALA A 128 -14.20 -12.14 11.66
CA ALA A 128 -13.09 -11.70 12.48
C ALA A 128 -12.44 -10.45 11.89
N ALA A 129 -12.44 -9.35 12.62
CA ALA A 129 -11.85 -8.07 12.18
C ALA A 129 -10.42 -7.91 12.67
N LEU A 130 -9.48 -7.74 11.74
CA LEU A 130 -8.08 -7.40 11.98
C LEU A 130 -7.90 -5.88 12.02
N ARG A 131 -7.25 -5.36 13.06
CA ARG A 131 -6.94 -3.94 13.22
C ARG A 131 -5.82 -3.50 12.29
N ARG A 132 -5.93 -2.25 11.79
CA ARG A 132 -4.90 -1.58 10.97
C ARG A 132 -4.29 -0.34 11.62
N GLY A 133 -4.85 0.14 12.75
CA GLY A 133 -4.27 1.22 13.57
C GLY A 133 -4.70 2.64 13.21
N ASP A 134 -5.79 2.82 12.51
CA ASP A 134 -6.36 4.16 12.28
C ASP A 134 -6.93 4.72 13.60
N LYS A 135 -6.77 6.05 13.82
CA LYS A 135 -7.26 6.74 15.03
C LYS A 135 -8.76 6.63 15.26
N LYS A 136 -9.54 6.45 14.18
CA LYS A 136 -11.01 6.28 14.24
C LYS A 136 -11.45 4.83 14.19
N GLU A 137 -10.50 3.91 14.14
CA GLU A 137 -10.75 2.49 13.90
C GLU A 137 -11.65 1.86 14.96
N ALA A 138 -11.42 2.14 16.25
CA ALA A 138 -12.19 1.55 17.34
C ALA A 138 -13.70 1.82 17.20
N GLN A 139 -14.08 3.06 16.90
CA GLN A 139 -15.49 3.43 16.71
C GLN A 139 -16.11 2.74 15.49
N ILE A 140 -15.37 2.68 14.36
CA ILE A 140 -15.79 2.00 13.14
C ILE A 140 -16.01 0.51 13.39
N LEU A 141 -15.10 -0.14 14.10
CA LEU A 141 -15.17 -1.56 14.40
C LEU A 141 -16.41 -1.88 15.26
N GLU A 142 -16.66 -1.11 16.33
CA GLU A 142 -17.82 -1.33 17.21
C GLU A 142 -19.14 -1.07 16.49
N GLN A 143 -19.25 0.00 15.71
CA GLN A 143 -20.46 0.30 14.93
C GLN A 143 -20.76 -0.80 13.91
N THR A 144 -19.73 -1.25 13.19
CA THR A 144 -19.90 -2.31 12.18
C THR A 144 -20.24 -3.65 12.87
N LYS A 145 -19.60 -3.95 14.00
CA LYS A 145 -19.92 -5.15 14.80
C LYS A 145 -21.40 -5.18 15.17
N ALA A 146 -21.92 -4.11 15.79
CA ALA A 146 -23.32 -4.03 16.19
C ALA A 146 -24.28 -4.24 14.99
N LEU A 147 -23.94 -3.70 13.81
CA LEU A 147 -24.72 -3.90 12.59
C LEU A 147 -24.73 -5.38 12.16
N LEU A 148 -23.57 -6.04 12.16
CA LEU A 148 -23.45 -7.44 11.74
C LEU A 148 -24.10 -8.40 12.74
N GLU A 149 -24.02 -8.13 14.04
CA GLU A 149 -24.74 -8.87 15.07
C GLU A 149 -26.26 -8.74 14.91
N GLY A 150 -26.74 -7.54 14.52
CA GLY A 150 -28.13 -7.32 14.15
C GLY A 150 -28.59 -8.10 12.90
N MET A 151 -27.66 -8.46 11.99
CA MET A 151 -27.90 -9.36 10.86
C MET A 151 -27.80 -10.86 11.23
N GLY A 152 -27.62 -11.19 12.52
CA GLY A 152 -27.49 -12.55 13.05
C GLY A 152 -26.10 -13.14 12.94
N GLY A 153 -25.07 -12.32 12.70
CA GLY A 153 -23.67 -12.72 12.64
C GLY A 153 -23.00 -12.83 13.99
N ALA A 154 -22.00 -13.71 14.11
CA ALA A 154 -21.04 -13.72 15.21
C ALA A 154 -19.79 -12.92 14.80
N VAL A 155 -19.35 -11.98 15.65
CA VAL A 155 -18.24 -11.07 15.31
C VAL A 155 -17.17 -11.07 16.39
N GLU A 156 -15.91 -11.25 15.97
CA GLU A 156 -14.72 -11.18 16.81
C GLU A 156 -13.85 -9.99 16.41
N LEU A 157 -13.58 -9.05 17.30
CA LEU A 157 -12.65 -7.95 17.08
C LEU A 157 -11.27 -8.33 17.62
N LEU A 158 -10.30 -8.46 16.75
CA LEU A 158 -8.95 -8.90 17.11
C LEU A 158 -8.07 -7.72 17.53
N SER A 159 -7.28 -7.92 18.60
CA SER A 159 -6.34 -6.92 19.13
C SER A 159 -4.90 -7.16 18.61
N ASN A 160 -4.77 -7.51 17.33
CA ASN A 160 -3.48 -7.83 16.71
C ASN A 160 -2.52 -6.63 16.72
N PRO A 161 -1.20 -6.89 16.78
CA PRO A 161 -0.20 -5.85 16.55
C PRO A 161 -0.39 -5.20 15.19
N VAL A 162 -0.39 -3.88 15.16
CA VAL A 162 -0.63 -3.12 13.95
C VAL A 162 0.68 -2.86 13.21
N MET A 163 0.66 -3.10 11.90
CA MET A 163 1.68 -2.62 10.97
C MET A 163 1.00 -1.69 9.96
N ALA A 164 1.25 -0.39 10.13
CA ALA A 164 0.61 0.66 9.33
C ALA A 164 1.21 0.73 7.91
N ILE A 165 0.92 -0.27 7.09
CA ILE A 165 1.35 -0.34 5.68
C ILE A 165 0.23 -0.96 4.83
N SER A 166 0.07 -0.47 3.62
CA SER A 166 -0.74 -1.11 2.59
C SER A 166 0.13 -1.59 1.44
N SER A 167 -0.32 -2.63 0.72
CA SER A 167 0.42 -3.09 -0.48
C SER A 167 0.63 -1.96 -1.51
N THR A 168 -0.29 -1.00 -1.60
CA THR A 168 -0.14 0.17 -2.50
C THR A 168 0.99 1.09 -2.07
N GLN A 169 1.10 1.41 -0.79
CA GLN A 169 2.21 2.20 -0.24
C GLN A 169 3.53 1.45 -0.36
N LEU A 170 3.51 0.14 -0.07
CA LEU A 170 4.69 -0.71 -0.17
C LEU A 170 5.25 -0.79 -1.60
N ARG A 171 4.39 -0.89 -2.63
CA ARG A 171 4.84 -0.84 -4.03
C ARG A 171 5.58 0.46 -4.36
N ARG A 172 5.11 1.60 -3.84
CA ARG A 172 5.82 2.88 -4.00
C ARG A 172 7.18 2.88 -3.30
N LEU A 173 7.22 2.39 -2.05
CA LEU A 173 8.50 2.27 -1.34
C LEU A 173 9.49 1.37 -2.10
N ILE A 174 9.03 0.24 -2.65
CA ILE A 174 9.86 -0.68 -3.46
C ILE A 174 10.41 0.05 -4.70
N ALA A 175 9.58 0.80 -5.43
CA ALA A 175 10.02 1.61 -6.56
C ALA A 175 11.08 2.66 -6.14
N PHE A 176 11.00 3.15 -4.91
CA PHE A 176 11.96 4.08 -4.31
C PHE A 176 13.10 3.36 -3.53
N ARG A 177 13.32 2.05 -3.77
CA ARG A 177 14.39 1.26 -3.12
C ARG A 177 14.31 1.22 -1.58
N ALA A 178 13.11 1.32 -1.02
CA ALA A 178 12.82 1.28 0.42
C ALA A 178 11.76 0.23 0.75
N GLY A 179 11.41 0.08 2.04
CA GLY A 179 10.30 -0.77 2.49
C GLY A 179 10.64 -2.26 2.68
N ARG A 180 11.93 -2.62 2.66
CA ARG A 180 12.37 -4.00 2.92
C ARG A 180 11.89 -4.54 4.27
N GLU A 181 11.84 -3.69 5.29
CA GLU A 181 11.42 -4.02 6.66
C GLU A 181 9.96 -4.47 6.78
N PHE A 182 9.14 -4.21 5.76
CA PHE A 182 7.74 -4.63 5.70
C PHE A 182 7.53 -5.98 5.02
N LEU A 183 8.60 -6.60 4.51
CA LEU A 183 8.55 -7.85 3.74
C LEU A 183 9.26 -8.99 4.47
N ASP A 184 8.78 -10.21 4.29
CA ASP A 184 9.60 -11.38 4.56
C ASP A 184 10.85 -11.36 3.65
N PRO A 185 12.03 -11.72 4.15
CA PRO A 185 13.24 -11.73 3.33
C PRO A 185 13.12 -12.53 2.03
N ALA A 186 12.45 -13.68 2.05
CA ALA A 186 12.26 -14.49 0.84
C ALA A 186 11.38 -13.79 -0.20
N VAL A 187 10.32 -13.09 0.26
CA VAL A 187 9.45 -12.27 -0.62
C VAL A 187 10.23 -11.09 -1.19
N PHE A 188 11.06 -10.42 -0.37
CA PHE A 188 11.90 -9.33 -0.84
C PHE A 188 12.85 -9.79 -1.95
N PHE A 189 13.57 -10.89 -1.75
CA PHE A 189 14.48 -11.43 -2.76
C PHE A 189 13.73 -11.88 -4.03
N TYR A 190 12.56 -12.47 -3.90
CA TYR A 190 11.72 -12.82 -5.05
C TYR A 190 11.34 -11.58 -5.86
N ILE A 191 10.87 -10.50 -5.21
CA ILE A 191 10.54 -9.23 -5.86
C ILE A 191 11.74 -8.66 -6.64
N GLN A 192 12.95 -8.69 -6.05
CA GLN A 192 14.17 -8.20 -6.70
C GLN A 192 14.55 -9.05 -7.93
N ASN A 193 14.50 -10.36 -7.81
CA ASN A 193 14.85 -11.30 -8.90
C ASN A 193 13.87 -11.18 -10.09
N GLU A 194 12.58 -11.09 -9.80
CA GLU A 194 11.51 -10.95 -10.80
C GLU A 194 11.32 -9.51 -11.28
N LYS A 195 12.07 -8.55 -10.73
CA LYS A 195 11.99 -7.10 -11.04
C LYS A 195 10.58 -6.53 -10.90
N LEU A 196 9.80 -7.03 -9.94
CA LEU A 196 8.42 -6.59 -9.69
C LEU A 196 8.38 -5.20 -9.05
N TYR A 197 7.28 -4.49 -9.28
CA TYR A 197 6.99 -3.19 -8.66
C TYR A 197 8.08 -2.14 -8.92
N ASP A 198 8.63 -2.15 -10.12
CA ASP A 198 9.72 -1.25 -10.52
C ASP A 198 11.02 -1.43 -9.69
N SER A 199 11.18 -2.54 -8.97
CA SER A 199 12.37 -2.80 -8.13
C SER A 199 13.69 -2.84 -8.91
N GLY A 200 13.66 -3.15 -10.22
CA GLY A 200 14.81 -3.17 -11.12
C GLY A 200 14.82 -2.03 -12.16
N ALA A 201 13.84 -1.11 -12.12
CA ALA A 201 13.74 -0.06 -13.12
C ALA A 201 14.86 1.00 -12.97
N ASP A 202 15.40 1.47 -14.06
CA ASP A 202 16.27 2.67 -14.09
C ASP A 202 15.43 3.87 -14.53
N PHE A 203 15.26 4.84 -13.64
CA PHE A 203 14.50 6.06 -13.90
C PHE A 203 15.39 7.29 -14.17
N ARG A 204 16.69 7.09 -14.31
CA ARG A 204 17.62 8.17 -14.65
C ARG A 204 17.53 8.54 -16.12
N ASN A 205 17.81 9.78 -16.43
CA ASN A 205 17.87 10.32 -17.80
C ASN A 205 16.59 10.13 -18.64
N LEU A 206 15.42 10.03 -17.98
CA LEU A 206 14.14 9.97 -18.69
C LEU A 206 13.86 11.28 -19.44
N SER A 207 13.35 11.19 -20.66
CA SER A 207 12.73 12.32 -21.33
C SER A 207 11.53 12.84 -20.51
N MET A 208 11.10 14.08 -20.77
CA MET A 208 9.94 14.66 -20.07
C MET A 208 8.67 13.80 -20.20
N GLN A 209 8.45 13.20 -21.36
CA GLN A 209 7.30 12.34 -21.61
C GLN A 209 7.38 11.01 -20.83
N GLU A 210 8.55 10.38 -20.77
CA GLU A 210 8.79 9.16 -20.01
C GLU A 210 8.68 9.43 -18.51
N LEU A 211 9.29 10.52 -18.02
CA LEU A 211 9.18 10.97 -16.64
C LEU A 211 7.72 11.16 -16.23
N GLN A 212 6.93 11.86 -17.05
CA GLN A 212 5.50 12.05 -16.79
C GLN A 212 4.76 10.72 -16.68
N LYS A 213 4.99 9.75 -17.58
CA LYS A 213 4.35 8.42 -17.52
C LYS A 213 4.69 7.70 -16.21
N VAL A 214 5.96 7.69 -15.82
CA VAL A 214 6.41 7.07 -14.57
C VAL A 214 5.79 7.76 -13.36
N VAL A 215 5.84 9.08 -13.29
CA VAL A 215 5.29 9.87 -12.19
C VAL A 215 3.79 9.63 -12.04
N VAL A 216 3.00 9.72 -13.11
CA VAL A 216 1.55 9.48 -13.09
C VAL A 216 1.21 8.09 -12.54
N ARG A 217 1.99 7.06 -12.89
CA ARG A 217 1.80 5.70 -12.39
C ARG A 217 2.09 5.58 -10.88
N LEU A 218 3.08 6.31 -10.37
CA LEU A 218 3.49 6.27 -8.95
C LEU A 218 2.64 7.17 -8.04
N LEU A 219 1.99 8.18 -8.60
CA LEU A 219 1.14 9.11 -7.84
C LEU A 219 -0.15 8.46 -7.32
N ASN A 220 -0.78 9.15 -6.35
CA ASN A 220 -2.19 8.92 -6.07
C ASN A 220 -3.03 9.46 -7.24
N PRO A 221 -4.00 8.70 -7.79
CA PRO A 221 -4.82 9.16 -8.92
C PRO A 221 -5.45 10.55 -8.71
N ASN A 222 -5.86 10.88 -7.48
CA ASN A 222 -6.45 12.17 -7.14
C ASN A 222 -5.45 13.35 -7.21
N ARG A 223 -4.14 13.07 -7.32
CA ARG A 223 -3.08 14.10 -7.40
C ARG A 223 -2.59 14.32 -8.82
N VAL A 224 -2.94 13.47 -9.78
CA VAL A 224 -2.42 13.52 -11.15
C VAL A 224 -2.69 14.88 -11.80
N ASN A 225 -3.95 15.34 -11.79
CA ASN A 225 -4.31 16.64 -12.38
C ASN A 225 -3.58 17.81 -11.72
N HIS A 226 -3.41 17.77 -10.40
CA HIS A 226 -2.66 18.79 -9.67
C HIS A 226 -1.19 18.82 -10.14
N VAL A 227 -0.51 17.68 -10.17
CA VAL A 227 0.91 17.62 -10.53
C VAL A 227 1.14 18.03 -11.99
N LEU A 228 0.25 17.63 -12.91
CA LEU A 228 0.32 18.07 -14.31
C LEU A 228 0.10 19.58 -14.45
N GLY A 229 -0.86 20.13 -13.70
CA GLY A 229 -1.08 21.59 -13.67
C GLY A 229 0.13 22.35 -13.10
N CYS A 230 0.73 21.87 -12.01
CA CYS A 230 1.95 22.47 -11.44
C CYS A 230 3.11 22.44 -12.44
N ARG A 231 3.32 21.32 -13.17
CA ARG A 231 4.31 21.27 -14.25
C ARG A 231 4.08 22.34 -15.30
N ASP A 232 2.85 22.46 -15.83
CA ASP A 232 2.54 23.37 -16.91
C ASP A 232 2.73 24.84 -16.47
N THR A 233 2.25 25.17 -15.27
CA THR A 233 2.43 26.50 -14.67
C THR A 233 3.92 26.80 -14.42
N ALA A 234 4.69 25.83 -13.91
CA ALA A 234 6.12 26.01 -13.68
C ALA A 234 6.89 26.29 -14.97
N VAL A 235 6.58 25.58 -16.05
CA VAL A 235 7.18 25.82 -17.38
C VAL A 235 6.81 27.20 -17.92
N GLU A 236 5.55 27.62 -17.78
CA GLU A 236 5.09 28.96 -18.19
C GLU A 236 5.82 30.06 -17.43
N LEU A 237 5.91 29.93 -16.10
CA LEU A 237 6.62 30.91 -15.25
C LEU A 237 8.12 30.94 -15.57
N ALA A 238 8.74 29.75 -15.79
CA ALA A 238 10.15 29.68 -16.17
C ALA A 238 10.42 30.41 -17.48
N ARG A 239 9.60 30.21 -18.50
CA ARG A 239 9.68 30.91 -19.77
C ARG A 239 9.52 32.43 -19.62
N ARG A 240 8.56 32.85 -18.80
CA ARG A 240 8.27 34.27 -18.55
C ARG A 240 9.42 34.99 -17.84
N TRP A 241 10.05 34.34 -16.89
CA TRP A 241 11.05 34.95 -16.01
C TRP A 241 12.50 34.56 -16.35
N GLY A 242 12.71 33.73 -17.35
CA GLY A 242 14.06 33.37 -17.85
C GLY A 242 14.73 32.26 -17.01
N ALA A 243 13.97 31.40 -16.33
CA ALA A 243 14.48 30.19 -15.72
C ALA A 243 14.55 29.03 -16.73
N ASN A 244 15.20 27.93 -16.35
CA ASN A 244 15.26 26.73 -17.19
C ASN A 244 13.89 26.03 -17.23
N GLU A 245 13.24 26.02 -18.40
CA GLU A 245 11.91 25.41 -18.59
C GLU A 245 11.93 23.89 -18.35
N THR A 246 13.01 23.21 -18.70
CA THR A 246 13.16 21.76 -18.49
C THR A 246 13.23 21.43 -16.99
N ASP A 247 14.08 22.15 -16.25
CA ASP A 247 14.21 21.97 -14.81
C ASP A 247 12.89 22.30 -14.08
N ALA A 248 12.20 23.36 -14.49
CA ALA A 248 10.91 23.75 -13.93
C ALA A 248 9.84 22.67 -14.16
N GLY A 249 9.77 22.12 -15.38
CA GLY A 249 8.85 21.03 -15.69
C GLY A 249 9.16 19.75 -14.90
N ARG A 250 10.42 19.38 -14.75
CA ARG A 250 10.86 18.20 -13.97
C ARG A 250 10.56 18.38 -12.48
N ALA A 251 10.89 19.53 -11.92
CA ALA A 251 10.58 19.85 -10.53
C ALA A 251 9.05 19.85 -10.27
N GLY A 252 8.26 20.45 -11.18
CA GLY A 252 6.80 20.44 -11.11
C GLY A 252 6.19 19.04 -11.17
N LEU A 253 6.77 18.11 -11.96
CA LEU A 253 6.31 16.71 -11.97
C LEU A 253 6.66 15.96 -10.68
N LEU A 254 7.82 16.21 -10.09
CA LEU A 254 8.35 15.40 -8.98
C LEU A 254 8.06 15.95 -7.58
N HIS A 255 7.62 17.22 -7.42
CA HIS A 255 7.49 17.86 -6.11
C HIS A 255 6.65 17.06 -5.10
N ASP A 256 5.61 16.41 -5.56
CA ASP A 256 4.65 15.64 -4.72
C ASP A 256 4.78 14.12 -4.86
N ILE A 257 5.88 13.61 -5.43
CA ILE A 257 6.05 12.17 -5.75
C ILE A 257 5.88 11.27 -4.51
N THR A 258 6.25 11.74 -3.32
CA THR A 258 6.12 11.01 -2.05
C THR A 258 4.92 11.42 -1.22
N LYS A 259 4.09 12.36 -1.66
CA LYS A 259 2.94 12.91 -0.91
C LYS A 259 1.90 11.87 -0.49
N ALA A 260 1.82 10.76 -1.20
CA ALA A 260 0.89 9.67 -0.91
C ALA A 260 1.35 8.74 0.22
N LEU A 261 2.57 8.91 0.72
CA LEU A 261 3.08 8.21 1.88
C LEU A 261 2.71 8.97 3.15
N ASP A 262 2.25 8.26 4.18
CA ASP A 262 1.97 8.87 5.46
C ASP A 262 3.26 9.19 6.26
N GLY A 263 3.12 9.86 7.40
CA GLY A 263 4.26 10.31 8.19
C GLY A 263 5.27 9.21 8.56
N PRO A 264 4.85 8.05 9.08
CA PRO A 264 5.77 6.95 9.36
C PRO A 264 6.52 6.46 8.12
N LEU A 265 5.88 6.39 6.95
CA LEU A 265 6.54 5.96 5.71
C LEU A 265 7.46 7.05 5.12
N GLN A 266 7.19 8.32 5.40
CA GLN A 266 8.15 9.40 5.11
C GLN A 266 9.44 9.22 5.92
N LEU A 267 9.32 8.84 7.21
CA LEU A 267 10.47 8.53 8.06
C LEU A 267 11.24 7.31 7.51
N THR A 268 10.53 6.26 7.09
CA THR A 268 11.13 5.09 6.42
C THR A 268 12.00 5.49 5.22
N LEU A 269 11.56 6.43 4.38
CA LEU A 269 12.36 6.93 3.26
C LEU A 269 13.59 7.70 3.72
N CYS A 270 13.46 8.57 4.73
CA CYS A 270 14.60 9.29 5.27
C CYS A 270 15.68 8.32 5.81
N ASP A 271 15.25 7.29 6.54
CA ASP A 271 16.16 6.27 7.09
C ASP A 271 16.81 5.44 5.95
N ALA A 272 16.05 5.06 4.92
CA ALA A 272 16.55 4.31 3.76
C ALA A 272 17.65 5.07 2.99
N TYR A 273 17.55 6.39 2.92
CA TYR A 273 18.55 7.25 2.27
C TYR A 273 19.59 7.86 3.25
N GLY A 274 19.62 7.39 4.50
CA GLY A 274 20.59 7.85 5.49
C GLY A 274 20.43 9.31 5.90
N ARG A 275 19.23 9.90 5.71
CA ARG A 275 18.96 11.29 6.05
C ARG A 275 18.63 11.44 7.53
N MET A 276 19.52 12.04 8.29
CA MET A 276 19.25 12.42 9.68
C MET A 276 18.23 13.56 9.74
N LEU A 277 17.27 13.43 10.64
CA LEU A 277 16.23 14.41 10.89
C LEU A 277 16.41 15.03 12.28
N ASP A 278 16.12 16.32 12.39
CA ASP A 278 16.00 16.99 13.68
C ASP A 278 14.68 16.60 14.40
N ASP A 279 14.57 16.96 15.68
CA ASP A 279 13.42 16.63 16.51
C ASP A 279 12.12 17.28 15.99
N PHE A 280 12.21 18.46 15.40
CA PHE A 280 11.05 19.15 14.82
C PHE A 280 10.49 18.38 13.62
N SER A 281 11.33 18.01 12.68
CA SER A 281 10.96 17.22 11.50
C SER A 281 10.35 15.86 11.87
N ARG A 282 10.90 15.18 12.87
CA ARG A 282 10.33 13.93 13.40
C ARG A 282 8.95 14.12 14.02
N LYS A 283 8.74 15.24 14.71
CA LYS A 283 7.46 15.56 15.36
C LYS A 283 6.36 15.96 14.38
N TYR A 284 6.73 16.57 13.23
CA TYR A 284 5.80 17.07 12.22
C TYR A 284 6.01 16.42 10.84
N PRO A 285 5.85 15.10 10.71
CA PRO A 285 6.22 14.37 9.49
C PRO A 285 5.37 14.72 8.26
N LYS A 286 4.30 15.50 8.40
CA LYS A 286 3.47 15.94 7.26
C LYS A 286 4.20 16.84 6.27
N THR A 287 5.24 17.56 6.72
CA THR A 287 6.06 18.44 5.87
C THR A 287 7.20 17.70 5.19
N LEU A 288 7.48 16.46 5.59
CA LEU A 288 8.62 15.68 5.09
C LEU A 288 8.51 15.30 3.60
N HIS A 289 7.32 15.39 2.98
CA HIS A 289 7.18 15.01 1.58
C HIS A 289 8.02 15.87 0.62
N ALA A 290 8.33 17.11 0.97
CA ALA A 290 9.24 17.95 0.20
C ALA A 290 10.68 17.41 0.28
N LEU A 291 11.14 17.11 1.48
CA LEU A 291 12.46 16.51 1.72
C LEU A 291 12.56 15.11 1.09
N THR A 292 11.61 14.22 1.35
CA THR A 292 11.66 12.85 0.79
C THR A 292 11.46 12.85 -0.72
N GLY A 293 10.66 13.79 -1.26
CA GLY A 293 10.52 14.02 -2.70
C GLY A 293 11.85 14.43 -3.34
N SER A 294 12.60 15.33 -2.71
CA SER A 294 13.92 15.75 -3.19
C SER A 294 14.95 14.62 -3.14
N LEU A 295 14.92 13.77 -2.08
CA LEU A 295 15.75 12.58 -1.98
C LEU A 295 15.43 11.57 -3.08
N VAL A 296 14.15 11.29 -3.33
CA VAL A 296 13.71 10.41 -4.43
C VAL A 296 14.11 10.99 -5.79
N ALA A 297 13.95 12.30 -6.00
CA ALA A 297 14.37 12.96 -7.23
C ALA A 297 15.89 12.80 -7.49
N ARG A 298 16.71 12.95 -6.45
CA ARG A 298 18.17 12.76 -6.54
C ARG A 298 18.55 11.31 -6.75
N GLU A 299 18.12 10.42 -5.87
CA GLU A 299 18.64 9.05 -5.78
C GLU A 299 18.02 8.11 -6.83
N ILE A 300 16.76 8.29 -7.15
CA ILE A 300 15.99 7.40 -8.04
C ILE A 300 15.92 7.95 -9.46
N PHE A 301 15.63 9.26 -9.62
CA PHE A 301 15.48 9.88 -10.92
C PHE A 301 16.77 10.53 -11.43
N GLY A 302 17.78 10.72 -10.58
CA GLY A 302 19.08 11.31 -10.98
C GLY A 302 18.97 12.79 -11.38
N GLU A 303 18.06 13.53 -10.76
CA GLU A 303 17.86 14.95 -11.04
C GLU A 303 19.04 15.80 -10.58
N ASN A 304 19.26 16.92 -11.27
CA ASN A 304 20.29 17.87 -10.91
C ASN A 304 19.94 18.65 -9.63
N GLU A 305 20.93 19.29 -9.02
CA GLU A 305 20.77 20.01 -7.76
C GLU A 305 19.76 21.17 -7.80
N ALA A 306 19.57 21.80 -8.97
CA ALA A 306 18.59 22.88 -9.11
C ALA A 306 17.16 22.34 -8.95
N VAL A 307 16.84 21.22 -9.60
CA VAL A 307 15.55 20.51 -9.47
C VAL A 307 15.36 19.98 -8.06
N VAL A 308 16.38 19.34 -7.49
CA VAL A 308 16.34 18.76 -6.12
C VAL A 308 16.07 19.85 -5.09
N SER A 309 16.78 20.98 -5.13
CA SER A 309 16.61 22.08 -4.21
C SER A 309 15.25 22.77 -4.33
N ALA A 310 14.72 22.90 -5.54
CA ALA A 310 13.39 23.43 -5.77
C ALA A 310 12.30 22.52 -5.15
N ILE A 311 12.44 21.21 -5.30
CA ILE A 311 11.54 20.23 -4.66
C ILE A 311 11.65 20.29 -3.13
N GLU A 312 12.87 20.35 -2.56
CA GLU A 312 13.06 20.40 -1.10
C GLU A 312 12.43 21.63 -0.48
N SER A 313 12.43 22.77 -1.20
CA SER A 313 11.95 24.06 -0.70
C SER A 313 10.45 24.32 -0.92
N HIS A 314 9.75 23.52 -1.73
CA HIS A 314 8.42 23.86 -2.24
C HIS A 314 7.32 23.99 -1.16
N THR A 315 7.50 23.39 0.01
CA THR A 315 6.46 23.40 1.08
C THR A 315 6.69 24.49 2.12
N THR A 316 7.93 24.66 2.56
CA THR A 316 8.27 25.58 3.67
C THR A 316 9.06 26.81 3.22
N GLY A 317 9.54 26.79 1.99
CA GLY A 317 10.50 27.78 1.53
C GLY A 317 11.84 27.67 2.26
N LYS A 318 12.75 28.55 1.95
CA LYS A 318 14.01 28.80 2.62
C LYS A 318 14.46 30.24 2.41
N ALA A 319 15.47 30.70 3.17
CA ALA A 319 16.11 32.00 2.91
C ALA A 319 16.79 31.99 1.54
N ASP A 320 16.81 33.14 0.86
CA ASP A 320 17.53 33.37 -0.40
C ASP A 320 17.20 32.35 -1.51
N MET A 321 15.91 32.06 -1.68
CA MET A 321 15.45 31.19 -2.78
C MET A 321 15.85 31.76 -4.13
N ASN A 322 16.41 30.91 -5.01
CA ASN A 322 16.64 31.26 -6.39
C ASN A 322 15.34 31.28 -7.21
N LEU A 323 15.43 31.66 -8.48
CA LEU A 323 14.26 31.83 -9.34
C LEU A 323 13.46 30.51 -9.51
N LEU A 324 14.15 29.37 -9.73
CA LEU A 324 13.49 28.08 -9.88
C LEU A 324 12.78 27.64 -8.59
N GLU A 325 13.44 27.78 -7.45
CA GLU A 325 12.85 27.48 -6.14
C GLU A 325 11.60 28.33 -5.87
N THR A 326 11.64 29.63 -6.24
CA THR A 326 10.49 30.51 -6.12
C THR A 326 9.33 30.07 -7.02
N ILE A 327 9.60 29.66 -8.27
CA ILE A 327 8.60 29.18 -9.23
C ILE A 327 7.88 27.93 -8.68
N ILE A 328 8.60 27.01 -8.05
CA ILE A 328 8.01 25.76 -7.55
C ILE A 328 7.31 25.95 -6.20
N TYR A 329 7.69 26.97 -5.43
CA TYR A 329 7.06 27.32 -4.14
C TYR A 329 5.67 27.97 -4.32
N VAL A 330 5.44 28.72 -5.40
CA VAL A 330 4.16 29.39 -5.74
C VAL A 330 3.11 28.38 -6.20
#